data_841155936a3f695ab36464be7800b113
#
_entry.id   841155936a3f695ab36464be7800b113
#
_cell.length_a   1.000
_cell.length_b   1.000
_cell.length_c   1.000
_cell.angle_alpha   90.00
_cell.angle_beta   90.00
_cell.angle_gamma   90.00
#
_symmetry.space_group_name_H-M   'P 1'
#
loop_
_entity.id
_entity.type
_entity.pdbx_description
1 polymer ?
#
loop_
_entity_poly.entity_id
_entity_poly.type
_entity_poly.pdbx_seq_one_letter_code
_entity_poly.pdbx_strand_id
1 'polypeptide(L)'
;MKADKTWAVFVQMVYNRKRKFLPTSMTASKKDLTPSFKIKNAQILDHGEELIRTYRQQAAALNLEFYEWNIDELAKQLTKKSDNNITFTAYADKWISETKIKGCKNYQAAVNALKAFLKKDDVLFSDITANSMKAFEDSLAGKMRARSLYTNCIAKMFNDARDYYNDEDNGVIVIKHSLKKYTPPRQNVAEKRALTVDEITSIMMLPYLNSATRKGDVCRRDMAKDCFVLSFFLMGMNSVDLFNATDYDGEYITYERTKTKDRRADNAEISVRVHPCIKALVEKYRGGRMRVFNFHKRYSSASDFNRAVNIGLKEIGAELGIEGLQFYCARHSMATIAVNNVGISKYVVNDMLNHVEPSMKITDLYIKKDFTAINEANFKLIEYVLHTVG
;
A
#
# COMPACT_ATOMS: atom_id res chain seq x y z
N MET A 1 14.00 36.33 -37.22
CA MET A 1 13.80 37.39 -36.22
C MET A 1 12.41 37.18 -35.61
N LYS A 2 12.28 37.21 -34.31
CA LYS A 2 10.97 37.10 -33.62
C LYS A 2 10.24 38.46 -33.69
N ALA A 3 8.94 38.47 -33.34
CA ALA A 3 8.13 39.72 -33.32
C ALA A 3 8.70 40.80 -32.37
N ASP A 4 9.43 40.42 -31.36
CA ASP A 4 10.12 41.26 -30.37
C ASP A 4 11.50 41.76 -30.84
N LYS A 5 11.83 41.59 -32.11
CA LYS A 5 13.12 41.96 -32.76
C LYS A 5 14.34 41.23 -32.14
N THR A 6 14.14 40.04 -31.60
CA THR A 6 15.24 39.17 -31.12
C THR A 6 15.48 37.98 -32.05
N TRP A 7 16.64 37.32 -31.89
CA TRP A 7 17.02 36.10 -32.60
C TRP A 7 17.15 34.96 -31.58
N ALA A 8 16.62 33.80 -31.90
CA ALA A 8 16.86 32.59 -31.10
C ALA A 8 18.32 32.14 -31.25
N VAL A 9 18.95 31.75 -30.17
CA VAL A 9 20.31 31.20 -30.15
C VAL A 9 20.23 29.68 -30.18
N PHE A 10 21.09 29.06 -30.99
CA PHE A 10 21.15 27.60 -31.13
C PHE A 10 22.61 27.13 -30.94
N VAL A 11 22.77 25.91 -30.43
CA VAL A 11 24.04 25.20 -30.49
C VAL A 11 24.07 24.36 -31.74
N GLN A 12 25.10 24.53 -32.57
CA GLN A 12 25.30 23.73 -33.79
C GLN A 12 26.00 22.42 -33.40
N MET A 13 25.39 21.31 -33.73
CA MET A 13 25.96 19.97 -33.62
C MET A 13 26.34 19.47 -35.04
N VAL A 14 27.50 18.83 -35.17
CA VAL A 14 27.91 18.14 -36.39
C VAL A 14 28.24 16.70 -36.03
N TYR A 15 27.59 15.75 -36.68
CA TYR A 15 27.82 14.31 -36.53
C TYR A 15 27.70 13.60 -37.87
N ASN A 16 28.64 12.74 -38.19
CA ASN A 16 28.70 12.02 -39.46
C ASN A 16 28.47 12.94 -40.70
N ARG A 17 29.16 14.09 -40.75
CA ARG A 17 29.08 15.14 -41.82
C ARG A 17 27.70 15.80 -41.95
N LYS A 18 26.73 15.48 -41.11
CA LYS A 18 25.43 16.15 -41.07
C LYS A 18 25.42 17.24 -39.97
N ARG A 19 24.61 18.27 -40.17
CA ARG A 19 24.48 19.40 -39.26
C ARG A 19 23.08 19.46 -38.68
N LYS A 20 22.97 19.74 -37.39
CA LYS A 20 21.70 20.01 -36.70
C LYS A 20 21.85 21.14 -35.69
N PHE A 21 20.81 21.95 -35.57
CA PHE A 21 20.76 23.06 -34.62
C PHE A 21 19.93 22.64 -33.41
N LEU A 22 20.56 22.61 -32.24
CA LEU A 22 19.93 22.30 -30.98
C LEU A 22 19.37 23.60 -30.40
N PRO A 23 18.06 23.66 -30.10
CA PRO A 23 17.43 24.87 -29.57
C PRO A 23 17.94 25.17 -28.17
N THR A 24 18.06 26.44 -27.84
CA THR A 24 18.36 26.93 -26.50
C THR A 24 17.23 27.83 -25.99
N SER A 25 17.21 28.11 -24.71
CA SER A 25 16.31 29.11 -24.11
C SER A 25 16.77 30.54 -24.34
N MET A 26 17.97 30.72 -24.91
CA MET A 26 18.59 32.04 -25.10
C MET A 26 18.04 32.78 -26.32
N THR A 27 17.96 34.08 -26.20
CA THR A 27 17.70 35.01 -27.31
C THR A 27 18.75 36.12 -27.33
N ALA A 28 19.12 36.58 -28.51
CA ALA A 28 20.03 37.71 -28.71
C ALA A 28 19.29 38.88 -29.37
N SER A 29 19.49 40.08 -28.90
CA SER A 29 19.02 41.33 -29.49
C SER A 29 20.11 41.95 -30.35
N LYS A 30 19.81 43.01 -31.12
CA LYS A 30 20.80 43.73 -31.92
C LYS A 30 21.96 44.27 -31.09
N LYS A 31 21.71 44.59 -29.82
CA LYS A 31 22.75 45.09 -28.91
C LYS A 31 23.75 44.00 -28.50
N ASP A 32 23.37 42.74 -28.54
CA ASP A 32 24.17 41.58 -28.17
C ASP A 32 25.08 41.09 -29.31
N LEU A 33 24.98 41.73 -30.47
CA LEU A 33 25.70 41.33 -31.69
C LEU A 33 26.72 42.40 -32.09
N THR A 34 27.82 41.94 -32.74
CA THR A 34 28.77 42.81 -33.44
C THR A 34 28.16 43.29 -34.77
N PRO A 35 28.78 44.30 -35.46
CA PRO A 35 28.37 44.67 -36.80
C PRO A 35 28.39 43.51 -37.82
N SER A 36 29.23 42.51 -37.59
CA SER A 36 29.32 41.28 -38.38
C SER A 36 28.37 40.15 -37.91
N PHE A 37 27.36 40.47 -37.09
CA PHE A 37 26.37 39.54 -36.52
C PHE A 37 26.93 38.40 -35.69
N LYS A 38 28.12 38.58 -35.07
CA LYS A 38 28.65 37.64 -34.10
C LYS A 38 28.15 38.03 -32.70
N ILE A 39 27.84 37.03 -31.88
CA ILE A 39 27.45 37.25 -30.45
C ILE A 39 28.64 37.86 -29.68
N LYS A 40 28.44 39.00 -29.04
CA LYS A 40 29.42 39.69 -28.20
C LYS A 40 29.03 39.76 -26.71
N ASN A 41 27.78 39.41 -26.38
CA ASN A 41 27.29 39.42 -25.03
C ASN A 41 27.92 38.25 -24.24
N ALA A 42 28.72 38.58 -23.19
CA ALA A 42 29.46 37.61 -22.41
C ALA A 42 28.52 36.58 -21.76
N GLN A 43 27.38 37.01 -21.20
CA GLN A 43 26.43 36.09 -20.55
C GLN A 43 25.87 35.04 -21.51
N ILE A 44 25.60 35.43 -22.80
CA ILE A 44 25.13 34.49 -23.81
C ILE A 44 26.26 33.54 -24.22
N LEU A 45 27.48 34.01 -24.30
CA LEU A 45 28.64 33.20 -24.62
C LEU A 45 28.95 32.19 -23.51
N ASP A 46 29.05 32.66 -22.27
CA ASP A 46 29.33 31.81 -21.09
C ASP A 46 28.28 30.69 -20.94
N HIS A 47 27.02 31.06 -21.05
CA HIS A 47 25.94 30.06 -20.98
C HIS A 47 25.92 29.09 -22.19
N GLY A 48 26.30 29.62 -23.37
CA GLY A 48 26.48 28.78 -24.57
C GLY A 48 27.60 27.78 -24.39
N GLU A 49 28.75 28.19 -23.83
CA GLU A 49 29.89 27.32 -23.54
C GLU A 49 29.55 26.25 -22.52
N GLU A 50 28.80 26.59 -21.47
CA GLU A 50 28.31 25.65 -20.47
C GLU A 50 27.39 24.57 -21.10
N LEU A 51 26.47 24.98 -21.97
CA LEU A 51 25.63 24.05 -22.73
C LEU A 51 26.45 23.14 -23.65
N ILE A 52 27.42 23.67 -24.38
CA ILE A 52 28.32 22.88 -25.23
C ILE A 52 29.11 21.87 -24.39
N ARG A 53 29.59 22.27 -23.21
CA ARG A 53 30.31 21.40 -22.29
C ARG A 53 29.41 20.27 -21.83
N THR A 54 28.17 20.58 -21.45
CA THR A 54 27.16 19.61 -21.02
C THR A 54 26.86 18.60 -22.16
N TYR A 55 26.60 19.07 -23.37
CA TYR A 55 26.36 18.20 -24.54
C TYR A 55 27.55 17.30 -24.88
N ARG A 56 28.78 17.81 -24.74
CA ARG A 56 29.99 17.00 -24.93
C ARG A 56 30.13 15.90 -23.89
N GLN A 57 29.84 16.20 -22.64
CA GLN A 57 29.84 15.20 -21.56
C GLN A 57 28.77 14.13 -21.79
N GLN A 58 27.55 14.52 -22.19
CA GLN A 58 26.47 13.61 -22.52
C GLN A 58 26.82 12.73 -23.71
N ALA A 59 27.38 13.31 -24.79
CA ALA A 59 27.80 12.56 -25.95
C ALA A 59 28.91 11.55 -25.62
N ALA A 60 29.87 11.92 -24.79
CA ALA A 60 30.90 10.99 -24.31
C ALA A 60 30.35 9.79 -23.49
N ALA A 61 29.25 10.01 -22.80
CA ALA A 61 28.58 8.94 -22.03
C ALA A 61 27.74 7.98 -22.89
N LEU A 62 27.43 8.35 -24.14
CA LEU A 62 26.56 7.57 -25.04
C LEU A 62 27.30 6.45 -25.81
N ASN A 63 28.58 6.16 -25.52
CA ASN A 63 29.36 5.11 -26.18
C ASN A 63 29.14 5.08 -27.70
N LEU A 64 29.34 6.22 -28.37
CA LEU A 64 29.03 6.43 -29.80
C LEU A 64 29.74 5.45 -30.72
N GLU A 65 30.80 4.77 -30.26
CA GLU A 65 31.54 3.76 -31.00
C GLU A 65 30.78 2.42 -31.14
N PHE A 66 29.82 2.17 -30.29
CA PHE A 66 29.08 0.88 -30.27
C PHE A 66 27.67 0.97 -30.85
N TYR A 67 27.18 2.18 -31.19
CA TYR A 67 25.82 2.38 -31.68
C TYR A 67 25.83 3.22 -32.96
N GLU A 68 25.13 2.78 -33.99
CA GLU A 68 24.85 3.58 -35.18
C GLU A 68 23.77 4.63 -34.92
N TRP A 69 24.16 5.76 -34.32
CA TRP A 69 23.24 6.87 -34.08
C TRP A 69 23.00 7.66 -35.37
N ASN A 70 21.73 7.95 -35.65
CA ASN A 70 21.46 9.02 -36.61
C ASN A 70 21.49 10.39 -35.90
N ILE A 71 21.70 11.48 -36.65
CA ILE A 71 21.84 12.84 -36.08
C ILE A 71 20.56 13.29 -35.32
N ASP A 72 19.37 12.81 -35.72
CA ASP A 72 18.11 13.18 -35.13
C ASP A 72 17.91 12.49 -33.78
N GLU A 73 18.27 11.23 -33.69
CA GLU A 73 18.28 10.46 -32.46
C GLU A 73 19.29 11.02 -31.47
N LEU A 74 20.51 11.28 -31.92
CA LEU A 74 21.55 11.88 -31.08
C LEU A 74 21.11 13.26 -30.58
N ALA A 75 20.53 14.10 -31.46
CA ALA A 75 19.99 15.40 -31.04
C ALA A 75 18.87 15.26 -30.03
N LYS A 76 17.96 14.30 -30.19
CA LYS A 76 16.92 13.98 -29.21
C LYS A 76 17.50 13.59 -27.86
N GLN A 77 18.53 12.78 -27.85
CA GLN A 77 19.18 12.36 -26.59
C GLN A 77 19.92 13.53 -25.90
N LEU A 78 20.65 14.33 -26.65
CA LEU A 78 21.37 15.48 -26.11
C LEU A 78 20.45 16.63 -25.69
N THR A 79 19.30 16.80 -26.34
CA THR A 79 18.28 17.80 -25.97
C THR A 79 17.18 17.26 -25.09
N LYS A 80 17.14 15.95 -24.83
CA LYS A 80 16.36 15.46 -23.70
C LYS A 80 16.82 16.30 -22.52
N LYS A 81 15.94 17.16 -22.03
CA LYS A 81 16.19 17.83 -20.76
C LYS A 81 16.59 16.72 -19.81
N SER A 82 17.88 16.63 -19.47
CA SER A 82 18.23 16.08 -18.18
C SER A 82 17.48 17.00 -17.24
N ASP A 83 16.33 16.54 -16.75
CA ASP A 83 15.59 17.28 -15.76
C ASP A 83 16.51 17.33 -14.53
N ASN A 84 17.47 18.26 -14.54
CA ASN A 84 18.29 18.59 -13.38
C ASN A 84 17.42 19.08 -12.20
N ASN A 85 16.12 19.18 -12.44
CA ASN A 85 15.06 19.51 -11.49
C ASN A 85 14.08 18.35 -11.23
N ILE A 86 14.44 17.08 -11.54
CA ILE A 86 13.61 15.97 -11.11
C ILE A 86 13.74 15.85 -9.61
N THR A 87 12.68 16.25 -8.88
CA THR A 87 12.62 16.02 -7.45
C THR A 87 12.01 14.65 -7.18
N PHE A 88 12.47 13.99 -6.14
CA PHE A 88 11.84 12.76 -5.66
C PHE A 88 10.37 12.99 -5.28
N THR A 89 10.06 14.14 -4.70
CA THR A 89 8.69 14.51 -4.31
C THR A 89 7.76 14.63 -5.50
N ALA A 90 8.17 15.29 -6.59
CA ALA A 90 7.35 15.38 -7.80
C ALA A 90 7.11 14.01 -8.44
N TYR A 91 8.12 13.14 -8.46
CA TYR A 91 7.95 11.76 -8.93
C TYR A 91 7.01 10.97 -8.00
N ALA A 92 7.19 11.07 -6.69
CA ALA A 92 6.37 10.35 -5.71
C ALA A 92 4.88 10.75 -5.81
N ASP A 93 4.58 12.04 -5.95
CA ASP A 93 3.21 12.54 -6.13
C ASP A 93 2.58 11.99 -7.41
N LYS A 94 3.33 12.01 -8.53
CA LYS A 94 2.90 11.38 -9.79
C LYS A 94 2.65 9.89 -9.60
N TRP A 95 3.63 9.17 -9.04
CA TRP A 95 3.56 7.72 -8.81
C TRP A 95 2.36 7.34 -7.94
N ILE A 96 2.10 8.08 -6.86
CA ILE A 96 0.96 7.87 -5.96
C ILE A 96 -0.37 8.11 -6.69
N SER A 97 -0.46 9.13 -7.54
CA SER A 97 -1.68 9.46 -8.28
C SER A 97 -2.02 8.44 -9.37
N GLU A 98 -1.01 7.89 -10.03
CA GLU A 98 -1.16 6.91 -11.12
C GLU A 98 -1.33 5.48 -10.62
N THR A 99 -0.83 5.19 -9.42
CA THR A 99 -0.80 3.84 -8.87
C THR A 99 -2.15 3.46 -8.24
N LYS A 100 -2.79 2.41 -8.76
CA LYS A 100 -4.05 1.85 -8.23
C LYS A 100 -3.83 0.88 -7.04
N ILE A 101 -2.72 1.00 -6.30
CA ILE A 101 -2.40 0.08 -5.20
C ILE A 101 -3.24 0.42 -3.96
N LYS A 102 -3.94 -0.58 -3.41
CA LYS A 102 -4.55 -0.45 -2.08
C LYS A 102 -3.43 -0.16 -1.06
N GLY A 103 -3.46 1.00 -0.45
CA GLY A 103 -2.42 1.43 0.51
C GLY A 103 -1.61 2.65 0.08
N CYS A 104 -1.97 3.35 -1.01
CA CYS A 104 -1.34 4.61 -1.44
C CYS A 104 -1.18 5.61 -0.29
N LYS A 105 -2.12 5.63 0.68
CA LYS A 105 -2.02 6.47 1.88
C LYS A 105 -0.74 6.23 2.70
N ASN A 106 -0.20 5.01 2.69
CA ASN A 106 1.05 4.71 3.40
C ASN A 106 2.26 5.35 2.71
N TYR A 107 2.25 5.36 1.36
CA TYR A 107 3.29 6.01 0.57
C TYR A 107 3.26 7.53 0.76
N GLN A 108 2.08 8.14 0.74
CA GLN A 108 1.94 9.57 1.03
C GLN A 108 2.40 9.92 2.45
N ALA A 109 2.04 9.10 3.45
CA ALA A 109 2.49 9.28 4.82
C ALA A 109 4.02 9.17 4.95
N ALA A 110 4.65 8.25 4.20
CA ALA A 110 6.09 8.10 4.17
C ALA A 110 6.79 9.31 3.54
N VAL A 111 6.26 9.85 2.42
CA VAL A 111 6.78 11.08 1.79
C VAL A 111 6.67 12.26 2.74
N ASN A 112 5.53 12.45 3.38
CA ASN A 112 5.33 13.53 4.35
C ASN A 112 6.29 13.42 5.55
N ALA A 113 6.52 12.20 6.05
CA ALA A 113 7.47 11.96 7.13
C ALA A 113 8.92 12.26 6.70
N LEU A 114 9.30 11.90 5.46
CA LEU A 114 10.63 12.20 4.92
C LEU A 114 10.83 13.71 4.74
N LYS A 115 9.84 14.44 4.19
CA LYS A 115 9.84 15.92 4.08
C LYS A 115 10.07 16.56 5.44
N ALA A 116 9.31 16.13 6.45
CA ALA A 116 9.45 16.65 7.81
C ALA A 116 10.84 16.38 8.42
N PHE A 117 11.39 15.19 8.18
CA PHE A 117 12.73 14.82 8.65
C PHE A 117 13.82 15.67 8.00
N LEU A 118 13.77 15.82 6.67
CA LEU A 118 14.75 16.61 5.91
C LEU A 118 14.51 18.14 6.03
N LYS A 119 13.37 18.56 6.57
CA LYS A 119 12.90 19.96 6.64
C LYS A 119 12.89 20.63 5.26
N LYS A 120 12.41 19.88 4.25
CA LYS A 120 12.32 20.32 2.86
C LYS A 120 10.95 19.95 2.29
N ASP A 121 10.35 20.87 1.52
CA ASP A 121 9.13 20.58 0.75
C ASP A 121 9.47 19.84 -0.54
N ASP A 122 10.53 20.24 -1.21
CA ASP A 122 11.06 19.59 -2.40
C ASP A 122 12.30 18.77 -2.05
N VAL A 123 12.13 17.44 -2.01
CA VAL A 123 13.22 16.49 -1.76
C VAL A 123 13.81 16.06 -3.09
N LEU A 124 15.12 16.28 -3.25
CA LEU A 124 15.87 15.84 -4.42
C LEU A 124 16.25 14.36 -4.30
N PHE A 125 16.46 13.70 -5.44
CA PHE A 125 17.01 12.33 -5.39
C PHE A 125 18.37 12.27 -4.71
N SER A 126 19.20 13.31 -4.84
CA SER A 126 20.49 13.43 -4.15
C SER A 126 20.40 13.50 -2.63
N ASP A 127 19.26 13.93 -2.08
CA ASP A 127 19.03 13.96 -0.64
C ASP A 127 18.79 12.53 -0.06
N ILE A 128 18.39 11.58 -0.91
CA ILE A 128 18.01 10.21 -0.53
C ILE A 128 19.20 9.28 -0.78
N THR A 129 20.13 9.25 0.16
CA THR A 129 21.30 8.37 0.16
C THR A 129 21.13 7.24 1.17
N ALA A 130 21.99 6.21 1.12
CA ALA A 130 21.99 5.16 2.12
C ALA A 130 22.17 5.71 3.56
N ASN A 131 22.99 6.72 3.72
CA ASN A 131 23.22 7.36 5.02
C ASN A 131 22.01 8.17 5.49
N SER A 132 21.40 8.98 4.60
CA SER A 132 20.20 9.75 4.96
C SER A 132 19.01 8.82 5.25
N MET A 133 18.87 7.72 4.54
CA MET A 133 17.85 6.70 4.81
C MET A 133 18.08 6.03 6.16
N LYS A 134 19.33 5.77 6.55
CA LYS A 134 19.64 5.23 7.88
C LYS A 134 19.30 6.23 8.98
N ALA A 135 19.67 7.50 8.82
CA ALA A 135 19.31 8.55 9.75
C ALA A 135 17.79 8.77 9.86
N PHE A 136 17.07 8.69 8.73
CA PHE A 136 15.60 8.72 8.72
C PHE A 136 15.01 7.53 9.47
N GLU A 137 15.51 6.32 9.23
CA GLU A 137 15.14 5.12 9.97
C GLU A 137 15.33 5.29 11.48
N ASP A 138 16.48 5.82 11.90
CA ASP A 138 16.80 6.03 13.32
C ASP A 138 15.90 7.09 13.95
N SER A 139 15.49 8.12 13.21
CA SER A 139 14.51 9.12 13.67
C SER A 139 13.13 8.52 13.98
N LEU A 140 12.84 7.34 13.46
CA LEU A 140 11.60 6.60 13.65
C LEU A 140 11.72 5.48 14.70
N ALA A 141 12.81 5.43 15.48
CA ALA A 141 13.10 4.34 16.44
C ALA A 141 11.94 4.06 17.40
N GLY A 142 11.22 5.09 17.88
CA GLY A 142 10.05 4.95 18.76
C GLY A 142 8.75 4.51 18.05
N LYS A 143 8.76 4.37 16.70
CA LYS A 143 7.59 4.04 15.89
C LYS A 143 7.86 2.81 15.01
N MET A 144 7.98 1.65 15.64
CA MET A 144 8.45 0.41 15.01
C MET A 144 7.79 0.09 13.65
N ARG A 145 6.47 0.26 13.56
CA ARG A 145 5.74 0.04 12.30
C ARG A 145 6.09 1.09 11.24
N ALA A 146 6.15 2.36 11.61
CA ALA A 146 6.50 3.43 10.67
C ALA A 146 7.95 3.29 10.20
N ARG A 147 8.86 2.92 11.10
CA ARG A 147 10.27 2.68 10.81
C ARG A 147 10.45 1.71 9.63
N SER A 148 9.80 0.54 9.68
CA SER A 148 9.85 -0.44 8.58
C SER A 148 9.03 0.01 7.37
N LEU A 149 7.78 0.43 7.59
CA LEU A 149 6.84 0.73 6.50
C LEU A 149 7.31 1.93 5.66
N TYR A 150 7.68 3.04 6.29
CA TYR A 150 8.01 4.27 5.58
C TYR A 150 9.32 4.14 4.81
N THR A 151 10.33 3.52 5.41
CA THR A 151 11.60 3.30 4.73
C THR A 151 11.46 2.36 3.52
N ASN A 152 10.61 1.32 3.63
CA ASN A 152 10.28 0.45 2.49
C ASN A 152 9.54 1.21 1.39
N CYS A 153 8.56 2.08 1.75
CA CYS A 153 7.83 2.89 0.77
C CYS A 153 8.77 3.84 0.00
N ILE A 154 9.66 4.53 0.70
CA ILE A 154 10.63 5.45 0.08
C ILE A 154 11.60 4.67 -0.82
N ALA A 155 12.18 3.58 -0.32
CA ALA A 155 13.12 2.77 -1.09
C ALA A 155 12.46 2.20 -2.37
N LYS A 156 11.20 1.76 -2.28
CA LYS A 156 10.46 1.28 -3.45
C LYS A 156 10.28 2.39 -4.48
N MET A 157 9.73 3.55 -4.09
CA MET A 157 9.51 4.66 -5.02
C MET A 157 10.82 5.17 -5.63
N PHE A 158 11.90 5.18 -4.84
CA PHE A 158 13.23 5.56 -5.34
C PHE A 158 13.76 4.59 -6.40
N ASN A 159 13.60 3.28 -6.18
CA ASN A 159 14.02 2.28 -7.17
C ASN A 159 13.14 2.31 -8.43
N ASP A 160 11.81 2.41 -8.26
CA ASP A 160 10.88 2.56 -9.39
C ASP A 160 11.21 3.83 -10.21
N ALA A 161 11.63 4.93 -9.56
CA ALA A 161 12.08 6.14 -10.23
C ALA A 161 13.37 5.91 -11.03
N ARG A 162 14.32 5.18 -10.47
CA ARG A 162 15.55 4.83 -11.21
C ARG A 162 15.22 4.01 -12.46
N ASP A 163 14.36 3.01 -12.32
CA ASP A 163 13.95 2.17 -13.47
C ASP A 163 13.17 2.98 -14.51
N TYR A 164 12.43 4.02 -14.08
CA TYR A 164 11.68 4.91 -14.98
C TYR A 164 12.56 5.93 -15.71
N TYR A 165 13.56 6.52 -15.03
CA TYR A 165 14.37 7.61 -15.60
C TYR A 165 15.68 7.13 -16.21
N ASN A 166 16.24 6.02 -15.71
CA ASN A 166 17.46 5.47 -16.26
C ASN A 166 17.13 4.49 -17.37
N ASP A 167 17.97 4.46 -18.37
CA ASP A 167 17.98 3.47 -19.44
C ASP A 167 19.42 2.93 -19.50
N GLU A 168 19.67 1.92 -18.67
CA GLU A 168 21.03 1.38 -18.52
C GLU A 168 21.51 0.70 -19.82
N ASP A 169 20.59 0.14 -20.62
CA ASP A 169 20.90 -0.51 -21.90
C ASP A 169 21.40 0.50 -22.95
N ASN A 170 20.90 1.73 -22.90
CA ASN A 170 21.30 2.83 -23.76
C ASN A 170 22.26 3.82 -23.08
N GLY A 171 22.80 3.48 -21.91
CA GLY A 171 23.77 4.30 -21.19
C GLY A 171 23.21 5.62 -20.61
N VAL A 172 21.88 5.75 -20.51
CA VAL A 172 21.23 6.94 -19.94
C VAL A 172 21.07 6.79 -18.45
N ILE A 173 21.88 7.50 -17.67
CA ILE A 173 21.82 7.49 -16.22
C ILE A 173 21.46 8.90 -15.71
N VAL A 174 20.19 9.09 -15.36
CA VAL A 174 19.67 10.33 -14.76
C VAL A 174 19.85 10.32 -13.25
N ILE A 175 19.42 9.26 -12.60
CA ILE A 175 19.61 9.06 -11.15
C ILE A 175 20.88 8.22 -10.94
N LYS A 176 22.01 8.92 -10.64
CA LYS A 176 23.37 8.32 -10.61
C LYS A 176 23.61 7.37 -9.44
N HIS A 177 23.05 7.63 -8.29
CA HIS A 177 23.27 6.79 -7.10
C HIS A 177 22.17 5.75 -6.89
N SER A 178 22.42 4.77 -6.05
CA SER A 178 21.50 3.69 -5.74
C SER A 178 21.41 3.46 -4.23
N LEU A 179 20.30 2.88 -3.80
CA LEU A 179 20.10 2.47 -2.41
C LEU A 179 20.56 1.03 -2.13
N LYS A 180 21.38 0.40 -2.99
CA LYS A 180 21.86 -0.98 -2.82
C LYS A 180 22.56 -1.24 -1.47
N LYS A 181 23.16 -0.21 -0.87
CA LYS A 181 23.82 -0.29 0.44
C LYS A 181 22.86 -0.07 1.62
N TYR A 182 21.59 0.16 1.37
CA TYR A 182 20.56 0.35 2.38
C TYR A 182 19.50 -0.73 2.27
N THR A 183 19.26 -1.45 3.36
CA THR A 183 18.18 -2.44 3.45
C THR A 183 17.20 -1.96 4.52
N PRO A 184 15.95 -1.65 4.15
CA PRO A 184 14.93 -1.29 5.13
C PRO A 184 14.76 -2.39 6.19
N PRO A 185 14.51 -2.02 7.46
CA PRO A 185 14.35 -2.99 8.53
C PRO A 185 13.09 -3.84 8.31
N ARG A 186 13.18 -5.11 8.67
CA ARG A 186 12.00 -5.98 8.67
C ARG A 186 10.99 -5.50 9.70
N GLN A 187 9.72 -5.61 9.37
CA GLN A 187 8.68 -5.34 10.35
C GLN A 187 8.70 -6.43 11.42
N ASN A 188 8.85 -6.04 12.68
CA ASN A 188 8.64 -6.98 13.78
C ASN A 188 7.18 -7.44 13.72
N VAL A 189 6.99 -8.75 13.71
CA VAL A 189 5.66 -9.32 13.81
C VAL A 189 5.14 -8.95 15.21
N ALA A 190 4.09 -8.13 15.25
CA ALA A 190 3.43 -7.85 16.50
C ALA A 190 3.01 -9.18 17.15
N GLU A 191 3.20 -9.30 18.44
CA GLU A 191 2.79 -10.46 19.21
C GLU A 191 1.31 -10.76 18.92
N LYS A 192 1.04 -11.97 18.43
CA LYS A 192 -0.31 -12.36 18.06
C LYS A 192 -1.05 -12.63 19.34
N ARG A 193 -2.01 -11.78 19.70
CA ARG A 193 -2.87 -11.97 20.86
C ARG A 193 -4.02 -12.92 20.50
N ALA A 194 -3.75 -14.20 20.57
CA ALA A 194 -4.80 -15.20 20.61
C ALA A 194 -5.28 -15.32 22.07
N LEU A 195 -6.59 -15.21 22.25
CA LEU A 195 -7.25 -15.45 23.53
C LEU A 195 -7.34 -16.95 23.80
N THR A 196 -7.39 -17.29 25.08
CA THR A 196 -7.68 -18.65 25.53
C THR A 196 -9.16 -18.98 25.33
N VAL A 197 -9.51 -20.28 25.46
CA VAL A 197 -10.91 -20.70 25.38
C VAL A 197 -11.72 -20.06 26.53
N ASP A 198 -11.15 -19.96 27.71
CA ASP A 198 -11.81 -19.34 28.88
C ASP A 198 -12.08 -17.86 28.69
N GLU A 199 -11.15 -17.12 28.09
CA GLU A 199 -11.35 -15.70 27.73
C GLU A 199 -12.44 -15.53 26.67
N ILE A 200 -12.49 -16.39 25.65
CA ILE A 200 -13.55 -16.40 24.62
C ILE A 200 -14.90 -16.67 25.28
N THR A 201 -14.97 -17.68 26.16
CA THR A 201 -16.16 -18.05 26.92
C THR A 201 -16.63 -16.92 27.82
N SER A 202 -15.70 -16.28 28.54
CA SER A 202 -16.01 -15.13 29.39
C SER A 202 -16.62 -13.97 28.61
N ILE A 203 -16.11 -13.69 27.40
CA ILE A 203 -16.70 -12.69 26.50
C ILE A 203 -18.12 -13.12 26.09
N MET A 204 -18.31 -14.36 25.68
CA MET A 204 -19.61 -14.87 25.25
C MET A 204 -20.66 -14.80 26.36
N MET A 205 -20.30 -15.17 27.59
CA MET A 205 -21.19 -15.24 28.76
C MET A 205 -21.44 -13.87 29.39
N LEU A 206 -20.72 -12.83 29.00
CA LEU A 206 -20.86 -11.50 29.56
C LEU A 206 -22.31 -11.00 29.42
N PRO A 207 -22.99 -10.58 30.51
CA PRO A 207 -24.37 -10.11 30.41
C PRO A 207 -24.51 -8.86 29.57
N TYR A 208 -25.65 -8.71 28.91
CA TYR A 208 -25.97 -7.48 28.15
C TYR A 208 -26.29 -6.36 29.14
N LEU A 209 -25.71 -5.18 28.88
CA LEU A 209 -26.01 -3.98 29.68
C LEU A 209 -27.38 -3.39 29.32
N ASN A 210 -27.82 -3.57 28.05
CA ASN A 210 -29.07 -3.00 27.52
C ASN A 210 -29.20 -1.50 27.75
N SER A 211 -28.09 -0.79 28.01
CA SER A 211 -28.03 0.62 28.36
C SER A 211 -28.07 1.53 27.12
N ALA A 212 -29.09 1.38 26.27
CA ALA A 212 -29.30 2.30 25.17
C ALA A 212 -29.82 3.63 25.69
N THR A 213 -29.14 4.73 25.41
CA THR A 213 -29.49 6.08 25.86
C THR A 213 -30.66 6.69 25.08
N ARG A 214 -31.03 6.11 23.93
CA ARG A 214 -32.15 6.55 23.08
C ARG A 214 -32.94 5.35 22.55
N LYS A 215 -34.26 5.52 22.35
CA LYS A 215 -35.11 4.48 21.74
C LYS A 215 -34.57 4.12 20.35
N GLY A 216 -34.27 2.85 20.14
CA GLY A 216 -33.66 2.32 18.90
C GLY A 216 -32.14 2.39 18.85
N ASP A 217 -31.49 2.93 19.89
CA ASP A 217 -30.04 2.90 20.03
C ASP A 217 -29.55 1.52 20.45
N VAL A 218 -28.34 1.14 20.06
CA VAL A 218 -27.70 -0.13 20.43
C VAL A 218 -26.56 0.20 21.37
N CYS A 219 -26.50 -0.49 22.51
CA CYS A 219 -25.36 -0.42 23.41
C CYS A 219 -24.08 -0.82 22.65
N ARG A 220 -23.09 0.06 22.61
CA ARG A 220 -21.84 -0.16 21.85
C ARG A 220 -21.08 -1.38 22.36
N ARG A 221 -21.00 -1.54 23.66
CA ARG A 221 -20.34 -2.68 24.31
C ARG A 221 -21.02 -4.00 23.92
N ASP A 222 -22.35 -4.05 23.97
CA ASP A 222 -23.13 -5.24 23.65
C ASP A 222 -23.01 -5.59 22.17
N MET A 223 -23.10 -4.60 21.28
CA MET A 223 -22.85 -4.79 19.85
C MET A 223 -21.42 -5.29 19.59
N ALA A 224 -20.43 -4.77 20.31
CA ALA A 224 -19.03 -5.17 20.14
C ALA A 224 -18.82 -6.63 20.56
N LYS A 225 -19.44 -7.07 21.66
CA LYS A 225 -19.51 -8.47 22.08
C LYS A 225 -20.07 -9.34 20.96
N ASP A 226 -21.23 -9.00 20.48
CA ASP A 226 -21.92 -9.75 19.42
C ASP A 226 -21.11 -9.84 18.14
N CYS A 227 -20.50 -8.74 17.72
CA CYS A 227 -19.63 -8.71 16.54
C CYS A 227 -18.38 -9.59 16.74
N PHE A 228 -17.81 -9.63 17.94
CA PHE A 228 -16.67 -10.47 18.25
C PHE A 228 -17.04 -11.95 18.15
N VAL A 229 -18.18 -12.34 18.75
CA VAL A 229 -18.72 -13.71 18.69
C VAL A 229 -19.03 -14.10 17.25
N LEU A 230 -19.71 -13.24 16.48
CA LEU A 230 -19.96 -13.47 15.07
C LEU A 230 -18.66 -13.69 14.30
N SER A 231 -17.65 -12.83 14.51
CA SER A 231 -16.35 -13.00 13.85
C SER A 231 -15.73 -14.35 14.16
N PHE A 232 -15.67 -14.72 15.44
CA PHE A 232 -15.06 -15.97 15.88
C PHE A 232 -15.74 -17.19 15.25
N PHE A 233 -17.06 -17.28 15.32
CA PHE A 233 -17.82 -18.42 14.82
C PHE A 233 -18.03 -18.42 13.28
N LEU A 234 -17.82 -17.29 12.62
CA LEU A 234 -17.78 -17.18 11.16
C LEU A 234 -16.35 -17.25 10.62
N MET A 235 -15.55 -18.21 11.10
CA MET A 235 -14.16 -18.46 10.66
C MET A 235 -13.24 -17.24 10.75
N GLY A 236 -13.41 -16.42 11.78
CA GLY A 236 -12.63 -15.21 11.95
C GLY A 236 -12.90 -14.14 10.90
N MET A 237 -14.14 -14.00 10.48
CA MET A 237 -14.58 -12.99 9.50
C MET A 237 -14.18 -11.59 9.92
N ASN A 238 -13.51 -10.82 9.04
CA ASN A 238 -13.07 -9.48 9.38
C ASN A 238 -14.24 -8.49 9.51
N SER A 239 -14.05 -7.42 10.26
CA SER A 239 -15.06 -6.38 10.43
C SER A 239 -15.52 -5.73 9.12
N VAL A 240 -14.60 -5.54 8.17
CA VAL A 240 -14.94 -5.02 6.85
C VAL A 240 -15.80 -5.99 6.06
N ASP A 241 -15.58 -7.28 6.22
CA ASP A 241 -16.35 -8.33 5.54
C ASP A 241 -17.73 -8.51 6.20
N LEU A 242 -17.82 -8.47 7.55
CA LEU A 242 -19.11 -8.37 8.27
C LEU A 242 -19.93 -7.15 7.81
N PHE A 243 -19.28 -6.01 7.64
CA PHE A 243 -19.95 -4.79 7.17
C PHE A 243 -20.45 -4.88 5.74
N ASN A 244 -19.73 -5.62 4.87
CA ASN A 244 -19.97 -5.66 3.42
C ASN A 244 -20.65 -6.93 2.92
N ALA A 245 -20.78 -7.99 3.72
CA ALA A 245 -21.41 -9.25 3.29
C ALA A 245 -22.80 -9.02 2.70
N THR A 246 -23.08 -9.63 1.55
CA THR A 246 -24.30 -9.38 0.77
C THR A 246 -25.18 -10.59 0.57
N ASP A 247 -24.65 -11.80 0.73
CA ASP A 247 -25.38 -13.02 0.46
C ASP A 247 -25.51 -13.90 1.72
N TYR A 248 -26.77 -14.24 2.03
CA TYR A 248 -27.14 -15.19 3.08
C TYR A 248 -28.46 -15.86 2.68
N ASP A 249 -28.42 -17.16 2.43
CA ASP A 249 -29.54 -17.98 2.00
C ASP A 249 -30.38 -18.55 3.18
N GLY A 250 -29.99 -18.28 4.41
CA GLY A 250 -30.59 -18.83 5.63
C GLY A 250 -29.76 -19.95 6.27
N GLU A 251 -28.78 -20.46 5.57
CA GLU A 251 -27.84 -21.48 6.06
C GLU A 251 -26.38 -21.03 5.88
N TYR A 252 -26.03 -20.47 4.74
CA TYR A 252 -24.67 -20.05 4.39
C TYR A 252 -24.57 -18.54 4.22
N ILE A 253 -23.50 -17.95 4.76
CA ILE A 253 -23.07 -16.59 4.44
C ILE A 253 -21.94 -16.71 3.43
N THR A 254 -22.20 -16.26 2.20
CA THR A 254 -21.20 -16.24 1.12
C THR A 254 -20.74 -14.81 0.88
N TYR A 255 -19.43 -14.60 0.83
CA TYR A 255 -18.86 -13.28 0.59
C TYR A 255 -17.50 -13.35 -0.07
N GLU A 256 -17.15 -12.28 -0.77
CA GLU A 256 -15.82 -12.04 -1.32
C GLU A 256 -14.97 -11.26 -0.31
N ARG A 257 -13.81 -11.79 0.08
CA ARG A 257 -12.95 -11.13 1.05
C ARG A 257 -12.46 -9.80 0.54
N THR A 258 -12.93 -8.70 1.13
CA THR A 258 -12.70 -7.32 0.68
C THR A 258 -11.21 -6.97 0.47
N LYS A 259 -10.32 -7.53 1.30
CA LYS A 259 -8.88 -7.22 1.23
C LYS A 259 -8.19 -7.80 -0.01
N THR A 260 -8.66 -8.94 -0.53
CA THR A 260 -7.93 -9.75 -1.52
C THR A 260 -8.71 -10.03 -2.81
N LYS A 261 -10.01 -9.77 -2.87
CA LYS A 261 -10.87 -10.09 -4.00
C LYS A 261 -10.35 -9.56 -5.35
N ASP A 262 -9.86 -8.32 -5.39
CA ASP A 262 -9.38 -7.71 -6.64
C ASP A 262 -8.01 -8.25 -7.12
N ARG A 263 -7.41 -9.18 -6.38
CA ARG A 263 -6.07 -9.74 -6.67
C ARG A 263 -6.10 -11.24 -6.94
N ARG A 264 -7.28 -11.86 -6.84
CA ARG A 264 -7.46 -13.30 -6.98
C ARG A 264 -8.46 -13.59 -8.09
N ALA A 265 -8.16 -14.61 -8.88
CA ALA A 265 -9.05 -15.06 -9.97
C ALA A 265 -10.39 -15.62 -9.46
N ASP A 266 -10.40 -16.16 -8.22
CA ASP A 266 -11.61 -16.69 -7.55
C ASP A 266 -12.34 -15.61 -6.71
N ASN A 267 -12.03 -14.32 -6.92
CA ASN A 267 -12.57 -13.18 -6.16
C ASN A 267 -12.42 -13.32 -4.64
N ALA A 268 -11.58 -14.23 -4.18
CA ALA A 268 -11.43 -14.59 -2.77
C ALA A 268 -12.78 -14.92 -2.11
N GLU A 269 -13.67 -15.61 -2.82
CA GLU A 269 -14.95 -16.08 -2.33
C GLU A 269 -14.77 -17.11 -1.22
N ILE A 270 -15.65 -17.06 -0.23
CA ILE A 270 -15.77 -18.03 0.84
C ILE A 270 -17.23 -18.15 1.27
N SER A 271 -17.68 -19.38 1.52
CA SER A 271 -19.03 -19.69 1.99
C SER A 271 -18.94 -20.33 3.36
N VAL A 272 -19.50 -19.65 4.36
CA VAL A 272 -19.47 -20.06 5.78
C VAL A 272 -20.85 -20.49 6.22
N ARG A 273 -20.97 -21.75 6.65
CA ARG A 273 -22.20 -22.28 7.23
C ARG A 273 -22.44 -21.70 8.61
N VAL A 274 -23.63 -21.17 8.83
CA VAL A 274 -24.02 -20.57 10.11
C VAL A 274 -24.37 -21.68 11.09
N HIS A 275 -23.58 -21.81 12.15
CA HIS A 275 -23.87 -22.78 13.19
C HIS A 275 -25.16 -22.41 13.95
N PRO A 276 -26.01 -23.39 14.34
CA PRO A 276 -27.27 -23.12 15.04
C PRO A 276 -27.16 -22.19 16.24
N CYS A 277 -26.08 -22.30 17.04
CA CYS A 277 -25.88 -21.48 18.24
C CYS A 277 -25.77 -19.97 17.97
N ILE A 278 -25.37 -19.54 16.77
CA ILE A 278 -25.27 -18.10 16.42
C ILE A 278 -26.38 -17.65 15.47
N LYS A 279 -27.29 -18.53 15.07
CA LYS A 279 -28.37 -18.20 14.13
C LYS A 279 -29.24 -17.04 14.66
N ALA A 280 -29.61 -17.07 15.92
CA ALA A 280 -30.35 -15.98 16.56
C ALA A 280 -29.57 -14.65 16.54
N LEU A 281 -28.24 -14.70 16.66
CA LEU A 281 -27.40 -13.53 16.61
C LEU A 281 -27.28 -12.96 15.19
N VAL A 282 -27.20 -13.81 14.17
CA VAL A 282 -27.25 -13.40 12.76
C VAL A 282 -28.57 -12.71 12.45
N GLU A 283 -29.68 -13.28 12.89
CA GLU A 283 -31.02 -12.70 12.69
C GLU A 283 -31.22 -11.37 13.46
N LYS A 284 -30.65 -11.23 14.66
CA LYS A 284 -30.67 -9.97 15.43
C LYS A 284 -30.11 -8.80 14.61
N TYR A 285 -29.08 -9.05 13.84
CA TYR A 285 -28.43 -8.04 13.01
C TYR A 285 -28.81 -8.10 11.52
N ARG A 286 -29.91 -8.76 11.18
CA ARG A 286 -30.35 -8.91 9.79
C ARG A 286 -30.46 -7.57 9.05
N GLY A 287 -29.81 -7.47 7.89
CA GLY A 287 -29.71 -6.22 7.14
C GLY A 287 -30.78 -6.01 6.06
N GLY A 288 -31.30 -7.07 5.49
CA GLY A 288 -32.27 -7.06 4.40
C GLY A 288 -31.65 -7.50 3.07
N ARG A 289 -32.22 -7.06 1.92
CA ARG A 289 -31.82 -7.57 0.60
C ARG A 289 -30.43 -7.16 0.13
N MET A 290 -29.93 -6.01 0.58
CA MET A 290 -28.66 -5.47 0.07
C MET A 290 -27.43 -5.92 0.86
N ARG A 291 -27.59 -6.28 2.14
CA ARG A 291 -26.51 -6.71 3.02
C ARG A 291 -27.02 -7.71 4.03
N VAL A 292 -26.18 -8.66 4.39
CA VAL A 292 -26.47 -9.65 5.43
C VAL A 292 -26.74 -8.97 6.76
N PHE A 293 -25.88 -8.00 7.15
CA PHE A 293 -25.98 -7.32 8.41
C PHE A 293 -26.41 -5.86 8.28
N ASN A 294 -27.09 -5.32 9.27
CA ASN A 294 -27.65 -3.95 9.30
C ASN A 294 -26.66 -2.87 9.74
N PHE A 295 -25.40 -3.17 9.93
CA PHE A 295 -24.40 -2.22 10.43
C PHE A 295 -24.24 -0.98 9.52
N HIS A 296 -24.47 -1.14 8.22
CA HIS A 296 -24.49 -0.04 7.24
C HIS A 296 -25.59 1.01 7.46
N LYS A 297 -26.66 0.65 8.20
CA LYS A 297 -27.72 1.61 8.56
C LYS A 297 -27.28 2.58 9.64
N ARG A 298 -26.28 2.20 10.43
CA ARG A 298 -25.78 2.97 11.58
C ARG A 298 -24.45 3.65 11.30
N TYR A 299 -23.57 3.01 10.52
CA TYR A 299 -22.22 3.48 10.25
C TYR A 299 -22.07 3.80 8.77
N SER A 300 -21.46 4.95 8.47
CA SER A 300 -21.23 5.41 7.10
C SER A 300 -20.14 4.62 6.37
N SER A 301 -19.21 4.04 7.13
CA SER A 301 -18.10 3.25 6.59
C SER A 301 -17.74 2.03 7.44
N ALA A 302 -17.14 1.03 6.80
CA ALA A 302 -16.56 -0.12 7.51
C ALA A 302 -15.47 0.29 8.51
N SER A 303 -14.79 1.40 8.25
CA SER A 303 -13.77 1.97 9.16
C SER A 303 -14.40 2.50 10.45
N ASP A 304 -15.52 3.24 10.35
CA ASP A 304 -16.23 3.77 11.50
C ASP A 304 -16.88 2.66 12.31
N PHE A 305 -17.46 1.67 11.62
CA PHE A 305 -17.95 0.45 12.26
C PHE A 305 -16.84 -0.26 13.04
N ASN A 306 -15.70 -0.53 12.42
CA ASN A 306 -14.57 -1.19 13.08
C ASN A 306 -14.06 -0.38 14.28
N ARG A 307 -14.01 0.96 14.18
CA ARG A 307 -13.64 1.83 15.31
C ARG A 307 -14.62 1.68 16.46
N ALA A 308 -15.93 1.73 16.19
CA ALA A 308 -16.97 1.59 17.21
C ALA A 308 -16.90 0.24 17.92
N VAL A 309 -16.72 -0.85 17.17
CA VAL A 309 -16.55 -2.20 17.73
C VAL A 309 -15.31 -2.26 18.63
N ASN A 310 -14.17 -1.73 18.19
CA ASN A 310 -12.94 -1.76 19.00
C ASN A 310 -13.04 -0.90 20.27
N ILE A 311 -13.81 0.19 20.25
CA ILE A 311 -14.09 0.96 21.48
C ILE A 311 -14.88 0.11 22.48
N GLY A 312 -15.95 -0.57 22.04
CA GLY A 312 -16.72 -1.46 22.90
C GLY A 312 -15.92 -2.67 23.40
N LEU A 313 -15.05 -3.23 22.56
CA LEU A 313 -14.15 -4.32 22.98
C LEU A 313 -13.11 -3.87 24.01
N LYS A 314 -12.65 -2.62 23.94
CA LYS A 314 -11.78 -2.06 24.98
C LYS A 314 -12.51 -1.97 26.34
N GLU A 315 -13.80 -1.62 26.33
CA GLU A 315 -14.64 -1.61 27.54
C GLU A 315 -14.77 -3.04 28.11
N ILE A 316 -15.05 -4.03 27.24
CA ILE A 316 -15.11 -5.45 27.62
C ILE A 316 -13.76 -5.95 28.16
N GLY A 317 -12.67 -5.60 27.51
CA GLY A 317 -11.33 -5.98 27.95
C GLY A 317 -10.98 -5.43 29.33
N ALA A 318 -11.38 -4.19 29.65
CA ALA A 318 -11.19 -3.60 30.94
C ALA A 318 -12.04 -4.31 32.02
N GLU A 319 -13.27 -4.73 31.69
CA GLU A 319 -14.18 -5.43 32.58
C GLU A 319 -13.70 -6.86 32.91
N LEU A 320 -13.15 -7.56 31.91
CA LEU A 320 -12.70 -8.96 32.06
C LEU A 320 -11.20 -9.09 32.38
N GLY A 321 -10.45 -7.98 32.45
CA GLY A 321 -9.01 -8.02 32.67
C GLY A 321 -8.22 -8.49 31.44
N ILE A 322 -8.80 -8.44 30.22
CA ILE A 322 -8.17 -8.86 28.97
C ILE A 322 -7.49 -7.66 28.33
N GLU A 323 -6.19 -7.56 28.50
CA GLU A 323 -5.43 -6.45 27.92
C GLU A 323 -5.41 -6.48 26.38
N GLY A 324 -5.64 -5.31 25.77
CA GLY A 324 -5.52 -5.11 24.33
C GLY A 324 -6.49 -5.92 23.49
N LEU A 325 -7.66 -6.25 24.04
CA LEU A 325 -8.75 -6.88 23.31
C LEU A 325 -9.19 -6.01 22.13
N GLN A 326 -9.13 -6.58 20.94
CA GLN A 326 -9.49 -5.97 19.67
C GLN A 326 -10.29 -6.97 18.82
N PHE A 327 -11.04 -6.47 17.84
CA PHE A 327 -11.84 -7.29 16.95
C PHE A 327 -11.02 -8.41 16.27
N TYR A 328 -9.78 -8.08 15.84
CA TYR A 328 -8.92 -9.04 15.16
C TYR A 328 -8.42 -10.18 16.06
N CYS A 329 -8.53 -10.05 17.39
CA CYS A 329 -8.24 -11.14 18.33
C CYS A 329 -9.16 -12.34 18.08
N ALA A 330 -10.44 -12.13 17.70
CA ALA A 330 -11.36 -13.22 17.36
C ALA A 330 -10.78 -14.14 16.28
N ARG A 331 -10.21 -13.56 15.22
CA ARG A 331 -9.61 -14.32 14.13
C ARG A 331 -8.33 -15.04 14.54
N HIS A 332 -7.49 -14.41 15.35
CA HIS A 332 -6.27 -15.05 15.86
C HIS A 332 -6.60 -16.20 16.80
N SER A 333 -7.57 -15.99 17.69
CA SER A 333 -8.01 -17.01 18.65
C SER A 333 -8.65 -18.20 17.95
N MET A 334 -9.54 -17.94 16.98
CA MET A 334 -10.14 -18.97 16.15
C MET A 334 -9.07 -19.88 15.53
N ALA A 335 -8.09 -19.28 14.84
CA ALA A 335 -7.02 -20.04 14.18
C ALA A 335 -6.13 -20.80 15.18
N THR A 336 -5.80 -20.19 16.31
CA THR A 336 -4.94 -20.79 17.33
C THR A 336 -5.65 -21.95 18.04
N ILE A 337 -6.89 -21.77 18.47
CA ILE A 337 -7.68 -22.80 19.13
C ILE A 337 -7.96 -23.96 18.16
N ALA A 338 -8.31 -23.67 16.90
CA ALA A 338 -8.54 -24.69 15.89
C ALA A 338 -7.33 -25.63 15.73
N VAL A 339 -6.12 -25.08 15.66
CA VAL A 339 -4.91 -25.89 15.50
C VAL A 339 -4.49 -26.54 16.82
N ASN A 340 -4.37 -25.76 17.88
CA ASN A 340 -3.68 -26.20 19.09
C ASN A 340 -4.58 -27.02 20.05
N ASN A 341 -5.88 -26.70 20.08
CA ASN A 341 -6.82 -27.33 21.00
C ASN A 341 -7.68 -28.39 20.32
N VAL A 342 -8.15 -28.12 19.10
CA VAL A 342 -9.05 -29.04 18.36
C VAL A 342 -8.27 -30.01 17.45
N GLY A 343 -7.00 -29.67 17.11
CA GLY A 343 -6.17 -30.51 16.26
C GLY A 343 -6.51 -30.40 14.77
N ILE A 344 -7.16 -29.31 14.34
CA ILE A 344 -7.46 -29.07 12.92
C ILE A 344 -6.17 -28.79 12.19
N SER A 345 -5.99 -29.42 11.01
CA SER A 345 -4.82 -29.21 10.17
C SER A 345 -4.59 -27.73 9.85
N LYS A 346 -3.32 -27.30 9.89
CA LYS A 346 -2.94 -25.93 9.49
C LYS A 346 -3.36 -25.58 8.08
N TYR A 347 -3.44 -26.53 7.17
CA TYR A 347 -3.92 -26.33 5.79
C TYR A 347 -5.40 -25.99 5.78
N VAL A 348 -6.24 -26.75 6.51
CA VAL A 348 -7.67 -26.46 6.63
C VAL A 348 -7.89 -25.10 7.30
N VAL A 349 -7.14 -24.78 8.34
CA VAL A 349 -7.22 -23.45 9.00
C VAL A 349 -6.78 -22.34 8.06
N ASN A 350 -5.77 -22.57 7.20
CA ASN A 350 -5.36 -21.62 6.18
C ASN A 350 -6.51 -21.34 5.19
N ASP A 351 -7.23 -22.37 4.78
CA ASP A 351 -8.42 -22.27 3.91
C ASP A 351 -9.59 -21.58 4.63
N MET A 352 -9.86 -21.91 5.90
CA MET A 352 -10.83 -21.19 6.75
C MET A 352 -10.52 -19.68 6.82
N LEU A 353 -9.25 -19.35 6.87
CA LEU A 353 -8.79 -17.96 6.83
C LEU A 353 -8.84 -17.34 5.42
N ASN A 354 -9.20 -18.12 4.41
CA ASN A 354 -9.17 -17.73 3.01
C ASN A 354 -7.82 -17.11 2.59
N HIS A 355 -6.73 -17.75 3.02
CA HIS A 355 -5.37 -17.39 2.63
C HIS A 355 -4.95 -18.23 1.42
N VAL A 356 -4.03 -17.70 0.63
CA VAL A 356 -3.37 -18.44 -0.44
C VAL A 356 -2.03 -18.95 0.10
N GLU A 357 -1.80 -20.25 -0.03
CA GLU A 357 -0.49 -20.86 0.27
C GLU A 357 0.33 -20.91 -1.02
N PRO A 358 1.43 -20.15 -1.13
CA PRO A 358 2.21 -20.09 -2.37
C PRO A 358 2.76 -21.45 -2.83
N SER A 359 3.07 -22.33 -1.87
CA SER A 359 3.57 -23.69 -2.15
C SER A 359 2.53 -24.62 -2.76
N MET A 360 1.23 -24.34 -2.51
CA MET A 360 0.11 -25.15 -3.01
C MET A 360 -0.52 -24.59 -4.29
N LYS A 361 -0.05 -23.45 -4.78
CA LYS A 361 -0.67 -22.73 -5.91
C LYS A 361 -0.88 -23.59 -7.16
N ILE A 362 0.03 -24.53 -7.45
CA ILE A 362 -0.11 -25.43 -8.60
C ILE A 362 -1.19 -26.48 -8.31
N THR A 363 -1.19 -27.05 -7.11
CA THR A 363 -2.18 -28.05 -6.70
C THR A 363 -3.60 -27.48 -6.71
N ASP A 364 -3.77 -26.23 -6.26
CA ASP A 364 -5.03 -25.51 -6.23
C ASP A 364 -5.67 -25.33 -7.62
N LEU A 365 -4.88 -25.38 -8.70
CA LEU A 365 -5.40 -25.36 -10.08
C LEU A 365 -6.16 -26.62 -10.48
N TYR A 366 -5.86 -27.75 -9.83
CA TYR A 366 -6.50 -29.06 -10.12
C TYR A 366 -7.68 -29.37 -9.20
N ILE A 367 -7.83 -28.61 -8.11
CA ILE A 367 -8.84 -28.86 -7.09
C ILE A 367 -10.00 -27.88 -7.28
N LYS A 368 -11.20 -28.41 -7.51
CA LYS A 368 -12.40 -27.59 -7.46
C LYS A 368 -12.62 -27.12 -6.03
N LYS A 369 -12.77 -25.82 -5.84
CA LYS A 369 -13.00 -25.22 -4.53
C LYS A 369 -14.28 -25.77 -3.90
N ASP A 370 -14.15 -26.37 -2.73
CA ASP A 370 -15.24 -26.90 -1.92
C ASP A 370 -15.09 -26.35 -0.49
N PHE A 371 -16.18 -25.89 0.07
CA PHE A 371 -16.22 -25.31 1.40
C PHE A 371 -16.65 -26.32 2.49
N THR A 372 -16.95 -27.57 2.13
CA THR A 372 -17.45 -28.59 3.07
C THR A 372 -16.46 -28.85 4.18
N ALA A 373 -15.20 -29.13 3.85
CA ALA A 373 -14.16 -29.44 4.83
C ALA A 373 -13.92 -28.31 5.83
N ILE A 374 -13.90 -27.05 5.38
CA ILE A 374 -13.72 -25.90 6.28
C ILE A 374 -14.92 -25.66 7.17
N ASN A 375 -16.14 -25.93 6.69
CA ASN A 375 -17.37 -25.79 7.47
C ASN A 375 -17.49 -26.89 8.52
N GLU A 376 -17.15 -28.14 8.21
CA GLU A 376 -17.08 -29.22 9.19
C GLU A 376 -16.02 -28.95 10.26
N ALA A 377 -14.85 -28.46 9.86
CA ALA A 377 -13.80 -28.07 10.79
C ALA A 377 -14.26 -26.92 11.71
N ASN A 378 -14.95 -25.93 11.15
CA ASN A 378 -15.49 -24.82 11.93
C ASN A 378 -16.54 -25.30 12.95
N PHE A 379 -17.40 -26.24 12.57
CA PHE A 379 -18.39 -26.82 13.50
C PHE A 379 -17.71 -27.57 14.65
N LYS A 380 -16.68 -28.38 14.37
CA LYS A 380 -15.87 -29.04 15.41
C LYS A 380 -15.24 -28.02 16.38
N LEU A 381 -14.74 -26.91 15.86
CA LEU A 381 -14.20 -25.84 16.68
C LEU A 381 -15.27 -25.20 17.57
N ILE A 382 -16.43 -24.90 17.01
CA ILE A 382 -17.55 -24.29 17.75
C ILE A 382 -18.01 -25.23 18.86
N GLU A 383 -18.24 -26.51 18.55
CA GLU A 383 -18.67 -27.52 19.52
C GLU A 383 -17.63 -27.66 20.64
N TYR A 384 -16.33 -27.70 20.31
CA TYR A 384 -15.27 -27.73 21.30
C TYR A 384 -15.36 -26.55 22.30
N VAL A 385 -15.54 -25.31 21.78
CA VAL A 385 -15.69 -24.13 22.68
C VAL A 385 -16.97 -24.19 23.47
N LEU A 386 -18.09 -24.63 22.90
CA LEU A 386 -19.37 -24.74 23.61
C LEU A 386 -19.35 -25.80 24.72
N HIS A 387 -18.67 -26.93 24.49
CA HIS A 387 -18.51 -27.98 25.51
C HIS A 387 -17.63 -27.55 26.69
N THR A 388 -16.75 -26.58 26.49
CA THR A 388 -15.95 -26.03 27.60
C THR A 388 -16.75 -25.06 28.47
N VAL A 389 -17.94 -24.61 27.98
CA VAL A 389 -18.87 -23.70 28.72
C VAL A 389 -19.86 -24.45 29.62
N GLY A 390 -20.10 -25.73 29.38
CA GLY A 390 -21.01 -26.60 30.17
C GLY A 390 -20.26 -27.48 31.14
#